data_fa2e33aa37bac78ef8d89c50542caf7d
#
_entry.id   fa2e33aa37bac78ef8d89c50542caf7d
#
_cell.length_a   1.000
_cell.length_b   1.000
_cell.length_c   1.000
_cell.angle_alpha   90.00
_cell.angle_beta   90.00
_cell.angle_gamma   90.00
#
_symmetry.space_group_name_H-M   'P 1'
#
loop_
_entity.id
_entity.type
_entity.pdbx_description
1 polymer ?
#
loop_
_entity_poly.entity_id
_entity_poly.type
_entity_poly.pdbx_seq_one_letter_code
_entity_poly.pdbx_strand_id
1 'polypeptide(L)'
;MIRTLAISLITLFSPFLYSCQKTPEAVTPAPDKEQQEQVEDAGKTLIVYYSFSGDCRSIVASLTANIDAEVLEIQPAEEGLNYAANNYAIGSSLIAAIREKPNDAASYPAIKPVNRNVADYDTVIIVTPLWWSNMAAPMQSYLFQKGSKMAGKTIGLIVSSYSSGISSVVADAKRLIPEGKFVEESLWINNSNRSGKDGLIKNWLSSF
;
A
#
# COMPACT_ATOMS: atom_id res chain seq x y z
N MET A 1 14.64 -8.71 67.37
CA MET A 1 15.99 -8.25 67.77
C MET A 1 16.25 -7.02 66.94
N ILE A 2 15.95 -5.76 67.47
CA ILE A 2 16.89 -4.99 68.32
C ILE A 2 18.17 -4.75 67.50
N ARG A 3 18.59 -3.56 67.04
CA ARG A 3 18.84 -2.22 67.64
C ARG A 3 19.25 -1.27 66.50
N THR A 4 18.78 -0.10 66.39
CA THR A 4 19.05 1.17 67.08
C THR A 4 20.20 2.01 66.50
N LEU A 5 19.85 3.23 66.07
CA LEU A 5 20.24 4.60 66.45
C LEU A 5 21.68 5.07 66.14
N ALA A 6 21.83 6.26 65.55
CA ALA A 6 22.23 7.54 66.12
C ALA A 6 22.41 8.56 65.00
N ILE A 7 21.72 9.69 64.86
CA ILE A 7 21.75 11.00 65.54
C ILE A 7 23.14 11.62 65.70
N SER A 8 23.38 12.77 65.06
CA SER A 8 24.05 13.99 65.52
C SER A 8 24.11 14.99 64.35
N LEU A 9 23.51 16.08 64.30
CA LEU A 9 23.29 17.37 64.96
C LEU A 9 24.52 18.27 65.08
N ILE A 10 24.29 19.58 64.85
CA ILE A 10 25.09 20.78 65.28
C ILE A 10 26.00 21.35 64.17
N THR A 11 26.03 22.66 63.81
CA THR A 11 25.42 23.95 64.18
C THR A 11 25.82 25.03 63.19
N LEU A 12 24.95 25.97 62.94
CA LEU A 12 25.09 27.46 62.90
C LEU A 12 26.46 28.10 62.57
N PHE A 13 26.47 28.99 61.59
CA PHE A 13 26.74 30.42 61.79
C PHE A 13 26.50 31.26 60.52
N SER A 14 25.67 32.27 60.62
CA SER A 14 25.54 33.47 59.77
C SER A 14 26.32 34.60 60.46
N PRO A 15 26.52 35.80 59.96
CA PRO A 15 26.12 36.51 58.74
C PRO A 15 27.27 37.28 58.05
N PHE A 16 27.10 37.91 56.91
CA PHE A 16 27.34 39.35 56.72
C PHE A 16 26.95 39.83 55.29
N LEU A 17 26.23 40.93 55.30
CA LEU A 17 25.80 41.77 54.23
C LEU A 17 26.96 42.31 53.35
N TYR A 18 26.81 42.36 52.05
CA TYR A 18 27.13 43.56 51.28
C TYR A 18 26.30 43.65 50.02
N SER A 19 25.62 44.76 49.90
CA SER A 19 24.83 45.26 48.76
C SER A 19 25.77 45.66 47.62
N CYS A 20 25.46 45.24 46.38
CA CYS A 20 25.76 46.05 45.21
C CYS A 20 24.74 45.69 44.11
N GLN A 21 23.90 46.65 43.81
CA GLN A 21 22.99 46.64 42.67
C GLN A 21 23.77 46.52 41.36
N LYS A 22 23.41 45.57 40.53
CA LYS A 22 23.58 45.64 39.07
C LYS A 22 22.31 45.22 38.41
N THR A 23 21.89 46.04 37.47
CA THR A 23 20.79 46.00 36.53
C THR A 23 20.50 44.58 35.97
N PRO A 24 19.23 44.18 35.79
CA PRO A 24 18.90 42.89 35.15
C PRO A 24 19.20 42.96 33.67
N GLU A 25 20.16 42.15 33.25
CA GLU A 25 20.37 41.79 31.85
C GLU A 25 19.19 40.95 31.40
N ALA A 26 18.58 41.34 30.30
CA ALA A 26 17.49 40.62 29.67
C ALA A 26 17.94 39.21 29.28
N VAL A 27 17.40 38.22 29.94
CA VAL A 27 17.52 36.80 29.54
C VAL A 27 16.68 36.64 28.28
N THR A 28 17.34 36.58 27.15
CA THR A 28 16.75 36.11 25.89
C THR A 28 16.39 34.64 26.08
N PRO A 29 15.13 34.22 25.84
CA PRO A 29 14.80 32.80 25.83
C PRO A 29 15.59 32.12 24.72
N ALA A 30 16.24 31.01 25.06
CA ALA A 30 16.83 30.13 24.06
C ALA A 30 15.73 29.68 23.09
N PRO A 31 16.01 29.57 21.79
CA PRO A 31 15.00 29.06 20.86
C PRO A 31 14.60 27.67 21.27
N ASP A 32 13.29 27.47 21.45
CA ASP A 32 12.65 26.18 21.59
C ASP A 32 13.22 25.27 20.49
N LYS A 33 13.75 24.14 20.90
CA LYS A 33 14.04 23.06 19.97
C LYS A 33 12.69 22.66 19.37
N GLU A 34 12.42 23.12 18.17
CA GLU A 34 11.39 22.55 17.33
C GLU A 34 11.57 21.03 17.37
N GLN A 35 10.58 20.36 17.93
CA GLN A 35 10.41 18.93 17.76
C GLN A 35 10.29 18.73 16.25
N GLN A 36 11.38 18.30 15.63
CA GLN A 36 11.30 17.66 14.34
C GLN A 36 10.42 16.43 14.58
N GLU A 37 9.14 16.56 14.21
CA GLU A 37 8.29 15.41 13.91
C GLU A 37 9.10 14.53 12.97
N GLN A 38 9.51 13.37 13.47
CA GLN A 38 10.05 12.33 12.61
C GLN A 38 8.91 12.01 11.64
N VAL A 39 9.00 12.53 10.43
CA VAL A 39 8.27 12.00 9.29
C VAL A 39 8.76 10.56 9.20
N GLU A 40 7.97 9.61 9.74
CA GLU A 40 8.18 8.20 9.47
C GLU A 40 8.30 8.09 7.96
N ASP A 41 9.43 7.54 7.51
CA ASP A 41 9.70 7.29 6.09
C ASP A 41 8.54 6.41 5.58
N ALA A 42 7.55 7.05 4.99
CA ALA A 42 6.43 6.36 4.38
C ALA A 42 7.01 5.53 3.25
N GLY A 43 7.25 4.25 3.54
CA GLY A 43 7.97 3.32 2.67
C GLY A 43 7.51 3.39 1.22
N LYS A 44 8.39 3.06 0.28
CA LYS A 44 8.12 3.20 -1.16
C LYS A 44 6.90 2.38 -1.59
N THR A 45 6.01 3.04 -2.31
CA THR A 45 4.79 2.41 -2.84
C THR A 45 4.90 2.13 -4.34
N LEU A 46 4.50 0.92 -4.75
CA LEU A 46 4.34 0.53 -6.15
C LEU A 46 2.86 0.30 -6.45
N ILE A 47 2.31 0.99 -7.44
CA ILE A 47 1.00 0.68 -8.00
C ILE A 47 1.20 -0.21 -9.23
N VAL A 48 0.68 -1.43 -9.18
CA VAL A 48 0.67 -2.36 -10.31
C VAL A 48 -0.73 -2.48 -10.86
N TYR A 49 -0.92 -2.23 -12.14
CA TYR A 49 -2.26 -2.32 -12.71
C TYR A 49 -2.29 -2.97 -14.09
N TYR A 50 -3.45 -3.54 -14.40
CA TYR A 50 -3.85 -3.91 -15.74
C TYR A 50 -5.17 -3.20 -16.07
N SER A 51 -5.28 -2.63 -17.27
CA SER A 51 -6.51 -1.93 -17.69
C SER A 51 -6.93 -2.37 -19.08
N PHE A 52 -8.15 -2.92 -19.21
CA PHE A 52 -8.73 -3.32 -20.48
C PHE A 52 -9.56 -2.19 -21.11
N SER A 53 -10.52 -1.65 -20.36
CA SER A 53 -11.44 -0.60 -20.82
C SER A 53 -10.97 0.83 -20.54
N GLY A 54 -9.87 1.01 -19.79
CA GLY A 54 -9.43 2.31 -19.29
C GLY A 54 -9.88 2.60 -17.85
N ASP A 55 -10.81 1.85 -17.29
CA ASP A 55 -11.33 2.07 -15.93
C ASP A 55 -10.22 1.98 -14.86
N CYS A 56 -9.40 0.94 -14.90
CA CYS A 56 -8.29 0.79 -13.95
C CYS A 56 -7.24 1.90 -14.11
N ARG A 57 -6.95 2.34 -15.34
CA ARG A 57 -6.08 3.50 -15.57
C ARG A 57 -6.64 4.77 -14.93
N SER A 58 -7.96 4.99 -15.02
CA SER A 58 -8.64 6.11 -14.37
C SER A 58 -8.58 6.02 -12.83
N ILE A 59 -8.63 4.82 -12.25
CA ILE A 59 -8.45 4.57 -10.82
C ILE A 59 -7.01 4.91 -10.40
N VAL A 60 -6.02 4.47 -11.18
CA VAL A 60 -4.60 4.78 -10.93
C VAL A 60 -4.34 6.28 -10.97
N ALA A 61 -4.93 7.01 -11.91
CA ALA A 61 -4.83 8.47 -11.94
C ALA A 61 -5.37 9.12 -10.65
N SER A 62 -6.46 8.60 -10.09
CA SER A 62 -6.99 9.06 -8.80
C SER A 62 -6.07 8.68 -7.62
N LEU A 63 -5.43 7.52 -7.64
CA LEU A 63 -4.46 7.11 -6.61
C LEU A 63 -3.24 8.05 -6.61
N THR A 64 -2.61 8.27 -7.77
CA THR A 64 -1.41 9.11 -7.91
C THR A 64 -1.66 10.59 -7.63
N ALA A 65 -2.91 11.03 -7.64
CA ALA A 65 -3.29 12.37 -7.17
C ALA A 65 -3.29 12.51 -5.63
N ASN A 66 -3.26 11.38 -4.89
CA ASN A 66 -3.35 11.37 -3.43
C ASN A 66 -2.10 10.81 -2.74
N ILE A 67 -1.28 10.01 -3.42
CA ILE A 67 -0.06 9.41 -2.86
C ILE A 67 1.10 9.49 -3.86
N ASP A 68 2.31 9.60 -3.35
CA ASP A 68 3.53 9.41 -4.15
C ASP A 68 3.77 7.90 -4.32
N ALA A 69 3.78 7.44 -5.57
CA ALA A 69 3.95 6.04 -5.90
C ALA A 69 4.53 5.87 -7.31
N GLU A 70 5.37 4.85 -7.48
CA GLU A 70 5.74 4.40 -8.80
C GLU A 70 4.61 3.58 -9.43
N VAL A 71 4.43 3.71 -10.75
CA VAL A 71 3.34 3.05 -11.47
C VAL A 71 3.89 2.05 -12.48
N LEU A 72 3.32 0.85 -12.50
CA LEU A 72 3.63 -0.23 -13.41
C LEU A 72 2.36 -0.73 -14.11
N GLU A 73 2.26 -0.51 -15.41
CA GLU A 73 1.20 -1.10 -16.23
C GLU A 73 1.61 -2.48 -16.75
N ILE A 74 0.78 -3.47 -16.49
CA ILE A 74 0.93 -4.81 -17.04
C ILE A 74 0.35 -4.82 -18.45
N GLN A 75 1.12 -5.28 -19.43
CA GLN A 75 0.70 -5.36 -20.82
C GLN A 75 0.87 -6.80 -21.33
N PRO A 76 -0.07 -7.29 -22.17
CA PRO A 76 0.11 -8.54 -22.89
C PRO A 76 1.39 -8.52 -23.74
N ALA A 77 2.07 -9.67 -23.87
CA ALA A 77 3.28 -9.76 -24.70
C ALA A 77 2.96 -9.59 -26.19
N GLU A 78 1.81 -10.10 -26.63
CA GLU A 78 1.34 -9.96 -28.00
C GLU A 78 0.80 -8.55 -28.23
N GLU A 79 1.37 -7.84 -29.19
CA GLU A 79 0.91 -6.51 -29.57
C GLU A 79 -0.40 -6.57 -30.37
N GLY A 80 -1.31 -5.63 -30.07
CA GLY A 80 -2.61 -5.57 -30.77
C GLY A 80 -3.60 -6.66 -30.36
N LEU A 81 -3.28 -7.50 -29.36
CA LEU A 81 -4.18 -8.53 -28.86
C LEU A 81 -5.51 -7.93 -28.42
N ASN A 82 -6.58 -8.32 -29.10
CA ASN A 82 -7.92 -7.85 -28.80
C ASN A 82 -8.71 -8.91 -27.98
N TYR A 83 -8.71 -8.76 -26.68
CA TYR A 83 -9.46 -9.67 -25.80
C TYR A 83 -10.98 -9.60 -25.98
N ALA A 84 -11.52 -8.56 -26.62
CA ALA A 84 -12.95 -8.44 -26.92
C ALA A 84 -13.34 -9.18 -28.20
N ALA A 85 -12.38 -9.58 -29.05
CA ALA A 85 -12.64 -10.33 -30.26
C ALA A 85 -13.41 -11.64 -29.97
N ASN A 86 -14.27 -12.03 -30.91
CA ASN A 86 -15.04 -13.26 -30.82
C ASN A 86 -15.83 -13.38 -29.51
N ASN A 87 -16.52 -12.33 -29.12
CA ASN A 87 -17.29 -12.29 -27.88
C ASN A 87 -16.45 -12.66 -26.63
N TYR A 88 -15.25 -12.07 -26.53
CA TYR A 88 -14.31 -12.26 -25.43
C TYR A 88 -13.78 -13.70 -25.28
N ALA A 89 -13.78 -14.49 -26.35
CA ALA A 89 -13.40 -15.90 -26.31
C ALA A 89 -11.97 -16.13 -25.77
N ILE A 90 -11.03 -15.24 -26.12
CA ILE A 90 -9.63 -15.35 -25.63
C ILE A 90 -9.61 -15.17 -24.11
N GLY A 91 -10.20 -14.10 -23.59
CA GLY A 91 -10.21 -13.84 -22.14
C GLY A 91 -10.90 -14.95 -21.33
N SER A 92 -12.07 -15.45 -21.83
CA SER A 92 -12.78 -16.55 -21.14
C SER A 92 -11.98 -17.84 -21.12
N SER A 93 -11.30 -18.19 -22.23
CA SER A 93 -10.45 -19.38 -22.29
C SER A 93 -9.25 -19.31 -21.35
N LEU A 94 -8.63 -18.13 -21.23
CA LEU A 94 -7.51 -17.92 -20.29
C LEU A 94 -7.96 -18.09 -18.84
N ILE A 95 -9.10 -17.52 -18.46
CA ILE A 95 -9.63 -17.68 -17.12
C ILE A 95 -9.99 -19.16 -16.86
N ALA A 96 -10.55 -19.85 -17.81
CA ALA A 96 -10.85 -21.29 -17.69
C ALA A 96 -9.58 -22.13 -17.49
N ALA A 97 -8.51 -21.87 -18.27
CA ALA A 97 -7.23 -22.56 -18.16
C ALA A 97 -6.56 -22.33 -16.78
N ILE A 98 -6.57 -21.09 -16.28
CA ILE A 98 -6.02 -20.77 -14.96
C ILE A 98 -6.82 -21.48 -13.85
N ARG A 99 -8.14 -21.51 -13.94
CA ARG A 99 -8.98 -22.24 -12.96
C ARG A 99 -8.70 -23.73 -12.93
N GLU A 100 -8.53 -24.33 -14.10
CA GLU A 100 -8.25 -25.76 -14.23
C GLU A 100 -6.88 -26.13 -13.68
N LYS A 101 -5.85 -25.32 -13.99
CA LYS A 101 -4.46 -25.60 -13.62
C LYS A 101 -3.78 -24.36 -13.02
N PRO A 102 -4.17 -23.94 -11.81
CA PRO A 102 -3.72 -22.67 -11.22
C PRO A 102 -2.22 -22.64 -10.84
N ASN A 103 -1.57 -23.79 -10.79
CA ASN A 103 -0.13 -23.93 -10.49
C ASN A 103 0.72 -24.21 -11.72
N ASP A 104 0.12 -24.33 -12.91
CA ASP A 104 0.85 -24.55 -14.16
C ASP A 104 1.12 -23.19 -14.85
N ALA A 105 2.40 -22.87 -15.04
CA ALA A 105 2.83 -21.63 -15.71
C ALA A 105 2.24 -21.51 -17.13
N ALA A 106 1.98 -22.63 -17.82
CA ALA A 106 1.41 -22.64 -19.16
C ALA A 106 -0.05 -22.16 -19.21
N SER A 107 -0.75 -22.12 -18.07
CA SER A 107 -2.12 -21.59 -17.96
C SER A 107 -2.17 -20.05 -17.98
N TYR A 108 -1.07 -19.39 -17.77
CA TYR A 108 -0.99 -17.92 -17.66
C TYR A 108 -0.53 -17.30 -18.98
N PRO A 109 -1.25 -16.27 -19.48
CA PRO A 109 -0.83 -15.60 -20.71
C PRO A 109 0.52 -14.91 -20.54
N ALA A 110 1.29 -14.86 -21.62
CA ALA A 110 2.52 -14.10 -21.64
C ALA A 110 2.25 -12.60 -21.50
N ILE A 111 3.07 -11.93 -20.68
CA ILE A 111 3.07 -10.48 -20.49
C ILE A 111 4.41 -9.89 -20.93
N LYS A 112 4.44 -8.59 -21.26
CA LYS A 112 5.70 -7.90 -21.56
C LYS A 112 6.65 -7.97 -20.37
N PRO A 113 7.96 -8.04 -20.59
CA PRO A 113 8.94 -8.06 -19.50
C PRO A 113 8.78 -6.86 -18.56
N VAL A 114 8.83 -7.13 -17.26
CA VAL A 114 8.70 -6.12 -16.22
C VAL A 114 10.08 -5.88 -15.59
N ASN A 115 10.57 -4.64 -15.70
CA ASN A 115 11.89 -4.24 -15.21
C ASN A 115 11.87 -3.60 -13.80
N ARG A 116 10.75 -3.73 -13.06
CA ARG A 116 10.65 -3.26 -11.67
C ARG A 116 10.95 -4.39 -10.70
N ASN A 117 11.84 -4.13 -9.76
CA ASN A 117 12.11 -5.08 -8.70
C ASN A 117 11.15 -4.79 -7.53
N VAL A 118 10.22 -5.70 -7.28
CA VAL A 118 9.22 -5.58 -6.19
C VAL A 118 9.88 -5.47 -4.82
N ALA A 119 11.11 -5.97 -4.66
CA ALA A 119 11.83 -5.90 -3.39
C ALA A 119 12.11 -4.46 -2.93
N ASP A 120 12.14 -3.50 -3.85
CA ASP A 120 12.48 -2.11 -3.57
C ASP A 120 11.31 -1.29 -2.97
N TYR A 121 10.15 -1.93 -2.73
CA TYR A 121 8.92 -1.31 -2.23
C TYR A 121 8.43 -1.99 -0.97
N ASP A 122 7.81 -1.23 -0.07
CA ASP A 122 7.21 -1.72 1.16
C ASP A 122 5.71 -1.99 1.00
N THR A 123 5.08 -1.19 0.14
CA THR A 123 3.65 -1.29 -0.18
C THR A 123 3.46 -1.57 -1.67
N VAL A 124 2.56 -2.49 -1.99
CA VAL A 124 2.13 -2.77 -3.38
C VAL A 124 0.62 -2.64 -3.48
N ILE A 125 0.15 -1.69 -4.28
CA ILE A 125 -1.28 -1.53 -4.58
C ILE A 125 -1.58 -2.17 -5.93
N ILE A 126 -2.45 -3.16 -5.95
CA ILE A 126 -2.86 -3.89 -7.14
C ILE A 126 -4.19 -3.33 -7.62
N VAL A 127 -4.27 -2.90 -8.89
CA VAL A 127 -5.51 -2.42 -9.51
C VAL A 127 -5.83 -3.28 -10.72
N THR A 128 -6.96 -3.99 -10.70
CA THR A 128 -7.31 -4.98 -11.70
C THR A 128 -8.79 -4.96 -12.07
N PRO A 129 -9.16 -5.21 -13.33
CA PRO A 129 -10.54 -5.52 -13.65
C PRO A 129 -10.89 -6.95 -13.27
N LEU A 130 -12.18 -7.18 -13.05
CA LEU A 130 -12.74 -8.51 -12.87
C LEU A 130 -13.11 -9.11 -14.23
N TRP A 131 -12.63 -10.31 -14.52
CA TRP A 131 -12.95 -11.11 -15.68
C TRP A 131 -13.58 -12.46 -15.27
N TRP A 132 -14.82 -12.71 -15.67
CA TRP A 132 -15.56 -13.97 -15.33
C TRP A 132 -15.41 -14.36 -13.86
N SER A 133 -15.70 -13.41 -12.98
CA SER A 133 -15.60 -13.50 -11.53
C SER A 133 -14.17 -13.66 -10.96
N ASN A 134 -13.13 -13.72 -11.77
CA ASN A 134 -11.73 -13.79 -11.34
C ASN A 134 -10.96 -12.50 -11.62
N MET A 135 -9.76 -12.42 -11.10
CA MET A 135 -8.79 -11.41 -11.50
C MET A 135 -8.47 -11.55 -13.00
N ALA A 136 -8.29 -10.43 -13.70
CA ALA A 136 -7.92 -10.46 -15.11
C ALA A 136 -6.65 -11.27 -15.35
N ALA A 137 -6.65 -12.12 -16.39
CA ALA A 137 -5.58 -13.08 -16.65
C ALA A 137 -4.17 -12.43 -16.76
N PRO A 138 -3.94 -11.26 -17.41
CA PRO A 138 -2.63 -10.64 -17.42
C PRO A 138 -2.13 -10.21 -16.02
N MET A 139 -3.02 -9.77 -15.13
CA MET A 139 -2.65 -9.48 -13.75
C MET A 139 -2.32 -10.74 -12.97
N GLN A 140 -3.08 -11.81 -13.17
CA GLN A 140 -2.75 -13.11 -12.58
C GLN A 140 -1.38 -13.62 -13.05
N SER A 141 -1.01 -13.42 -14.34
CA SER A 141 0.32 -13.76 -14.86
C SER A 141 1.44 -13.02 -14.12
N TYR A 142 1.26 -11.73 -13.91
CA TYR A 142 2.23 -10.93 -13.15
C TYR A 142 2.38 -11.44 -11.71
N LEU A 143 1.27 -11.67 -11.03
CA LEU A 143 1.30 -12.13 -9.65
C LEU A 143 1.82 -13.57 -9.53
N PHE A 144 1.55 -14.45 -10.48
CA PHE A 144 2.14 -15.77 -10.53
C PHE A 144 3.67 -15.72 -10.60
N GLN A 145 4.23 -14.77 -11.36
CA GLN A 145 5.68 -14.59 -11.52
C GLN A 145 6.35 -13.86 -10.36
N LYS A 146 5.64 -12.93 -9.70
CA LYS A 146 6.22 -11.97 -8.76
C LYS A 146 5.62 -11.99 -7.36
N GLY A 147 4.48 -12.65 -7.16
CA GLY A 147 3.75 -12.60 -5.89
C GLY A 147 4.53 -13.14 -4.69
N SER A 148 5.35 -14.17 -4.86
CA SER A 148 6.23 -14.68 -3.80
C SER A 148 7.24 -13.63 -3.31
N LYS A 149 7.62 -12.68 -4.15
CA LYS A 149 8.52 -11.56 -3.78
C LYS A 149 7.81 -10.44 -3.01
N MET A 150 6.49 -10.56 -2.85
CA MET A 150 5.66 -9.63 -2.06
C MET A 150 5.43 -10.12 -0.63
N ALA A 151 6.10 -11.20 -0.20
CA ALA A 151 6.03 -11.70 1.16
C ALA A 151 6.36 -10.60 2.17
N GLY A 152 5.51 -10.46 3.21
CA GLY A 152 5.66 -9.48 4.28
C GLY A 152 5.35 -8.03 3.91
N LYS A 153 5.12 -7.70 2.65
CA LYS A 153 4.77 -6.34 2.19
C LYS A 153 3.30 -6.02 2.45
N THR A 154 2.99 -4.75 2.64
CA THR A 154 1.61 -4.26 2.69
C THR A 154 0.99 -4.34 1.30
N ILE A 155 -0.16 -5.01 1.18
CA ILE A 155 -0.85 -5.23 -0.09
C ILE A 155 -2.22 -4.57 -0.07
N GLY A 156 -2.40 -3.60 -0.94
CA GLY A 156 -3.71 -3.03 -1.26
C GLY A 156 -4.30 -3.67 -2.52
N LEU A 157 -5.61 -3.87 -2.55
CA LEU A 157 -6.30 -4.39 -3.73
C LEU A 157 -7.50 -3.53 -4.09
N ILE A 158 -7.51 -3.01 -5.30
CA ILE A 158 -8.65 -2.32 -5.90
C ILE A 158 -9.13 -3.10 -7.11
N VAL A 159 -10.42 -3.41 -7.13
CA VAL A 159 -11.04 -4.18 -8.22
C VAL A 159 -12.09 -3.35 -8.93
N SER A 160 -11.96 -3.24 -10.25
CA SER A 160 -12.97 -2.64 -11.10
C SER A 160 -13.87 -3.72 -11.71
N SER A 161 -15.18 -3.60 -11.55
CA SER A 161 -16.15 -4.48 -12.22
C SER A 161 -17.40 -3.68 -12.61
N TYR A 162 -18.27 -4.26 -13.43
CA TYR A 162 -19.54 -3.62 -13.74
C TYR A 162 -20.52 -3.74 -12.55
N SER A 163 -20.81 -4.95 -12.11
CA SER A 163 -21.78 -5.25 -11.03
C SER A 163 -21.43 -6.48 -10.21
N SER A 164 -20.50 -7.31 -10.68
CA SER A 164 -20.13 -8.56 -10.00
C SER A 164 -19.29 -8.29 -8.76
N GLY A 165 -19.62 -8.95 -7.65
CA GLY A 165 -18.83 -8.89 -6.40
C GLY A 165 -17.41 -9.43 -6.60
N ILE A 166 -16.48 -9.01 -5.73
CA ILE A 166 -15.04 -9.17 -5.92
C ILE A 166 -14.39 -10.30 -5.12
N SER A 167 -15.17 -11.10 -4.39
CA SER A 167 -14.65 -12.13 -3.46
C SER A 167 -13.67 -13.11 -4.13
N SER A 168 -13.96 -13.55 -5.36
CA SER A 168 -13.08 -14.47 -6.07
C SER A 168 -11.77 -13.77 -6.54
N VAL A 169 -11.83 -12.47 -6.87
CA VAL A 169 -10.62 -11.70 -7.19
C VAL A 169 -9.73 -11.55 -5.96
N VAL A 170 -10.33 -11.32 -4.79
CA VAL A 170 -9.60 -11.30 -3.50
C VAL A 170 -8.96 -12.66 -3.22
N ALA A 171 -9.69 -13.75 -3.48
CA ALA A 171 -9.15 -15.10 -3.33
C ALA A 171 -7.98 -15.37 -4.29
N ASP A 172 -8.08 -14.94 -5.55
CA ASP A 172 -6.98 -15.02 -6.52
C ASP A 172 -5.73 -14.26 -6.04
N ALA A 173 -5.91 -13.02 -5.53
CA ALA A 173 -4.82 -12.22 -5.01
C ALA A 173 -4.12 -12.92 -3.84
N LYS A 174 -4.88 -13.41 -2.85
CA LYS A 174 -4.35 -14.12 -1.67
C LYS A 174 -3.65 -15.43 -2.05
N ARG A 175 -4.18 -16.17 -3.03
CA ARG A 175 -3.55 -17.39 -3.56
C ARG A 175 -2.19 -17.08 -4.21
N LEU A 176 -2.11 -15.98 -4.96
CA LEU A 176 -0.91 -15.61 -5.72
C LEU A 176 0.12 -14.85 -4.87
N ILE A 177 -0.30 -14.27 -3.73
CA ILE A 177 0.56 -13.57 -2.77
C ILE A 177 0.31 -14.13 -1.34
N PRO A 178 0.65 -15.39 -1.09
CA PRO A 178 0.21 -16.10 0.13
C PRO A 178 0.75 -15.49 1.43
N GLU A 179 1.90 -14.81 1.38
CA GLU A 179 2.55 -14.21 2.56
C GLU A 179 2.48 -12.68 2.55
N GLY A 180 1.64 -12.09 1.68
CA GLY A 180 1.38 -10.65 1.67
C GLY A 180 0.50 -10.21 2.85
N LYS A 181 0.77 -9.05 3.41
CA LYS A 181 -0.05 -8.43 4.45
C LYS A 181 -1.14 -7.58 3.81
N PHE A 182 -2.26 -8.19 3.47
CA PHE A 182 -3.37 -7.46 2.87
C PHE A 182 -3.99 -6.48 3.86
N VAL A 183 -4.25 -5.24 3.40
CA VAL A 183 -5.11 -4.31 4.14
C VAL A 183 -6.50 -4.94 4.32
N GLU A 184 -7.18 -4.57 5.41
CA GLU A 184 -8.39 -5.25 5.87
C GLU A 184 -9.45 -5.33 4.76
N GLU A 185 -9.69 -4.23 4.05
CA GLU A 185 -10.71 -4.16 3.01
C GLU A 185 -10.11 -3.90 1.62
N SER A 186 -10.51 -4.73 0.67
CA SER A 186 -10.27 -4.47 -0.75
C SER A 186 -11.31 -3.49 -1.28
N LEU A 187 -10.87 -2.49 -2.05
CA LEU A 187 -11.77 -1.49 -2.61
C LEU A 187 -12.44 -2.01 -3.88
N TRP A 188 -13.76 -1.99 -3.89
CA TRP A 188 -14.57 -2.33 -5.06
C TRP A 188 -15.15 -1.09 -5.74
N ILE A 189 -14.67 -0.79 -6.95
CA ILE A 189 -15.20 0.25 -7.82
C ILE A 189 -16.07 -0.40 -8.89
N ASN A 190 -17.36 -0.08 -8.88
CA ASN A 190 -18.34 -0.64 -9.79
C ASN A 190 -19.15 0.44 -10.52
N ASN A 191 -20.09 0.05 -11.37
CA ASN A 191 -20.88 0.98 -12.14
C ASN A 191 -21.73 1.95 -11.30
N SER A 192 -22.14 1.54 -10.10
CA SER A 192 -22.98 2.38 -9.24
C SER A 192 -22.19 3.42 -8.43
N ASN A 193 -20.90 3.18 -8.16
CA ASN A 193 -20.08 4.04 -7.30
C ASN A 193 -18.89 4.72 -8.03
N ARG A 194 -18.65 4.41 -9.32
CA ARG A 194 -17.48 4.93 -10.05
C ARG A 194 -17.44 6.45 -10.18
N SER A 195 -18.59 7.12 -10.18
CA SER A 195 -18.66 8.59 -10.22
C SER A 195 -18.09 9.23 -8.95
N GLY A 196 -18.14 8.53 -7.82
CA GLY A 196 -17.59 8.95 -6.54
C GLY A 196 -16.22 8.31 -6.20
N LYS A 197 -15.54 7.69 -7.17
CA LYS A 197 -14.33 6.91 -6.94
C LYS A 197 -13.22 7.66 -6.21
N ASP A 198 -13.06 8.96 -6.46
CA ASP A 198 -11.99 9.76 -5.87
C ASP A 198 -12.13 9.86 -4.34
N GLY A 199 -13.37 10.07 -3.87
CA GLY A 199 -13.68 10.04 -2.44
C GLY A 199 -13.51 8.65 -1.82
N LEU A 200 -13.93 7.60 -2.54
CA LEU A 200 -13.75 6.21 -2.07
C LEU A 200 -12.27 5.84 -1.95
N ILE A 201 -11.46 6.20 -2.94
CA ILE A 201 -10.02 5.96 -2.95
C ILE A 201 -9.34 6.71 -1.81
N LYS A 202 -9.67 8.00 -1.62
CA LYS A 202 -9.11 8.80 -0.53
C LYS A 202 -9.43 8.19 0.84
N ASN A 203 -10.67 7.76 1.05
CA ASN A 203 -11.06 7.11 2.30
C ASN A 203 -10.37 5.76 2.49
N TRP A 204 -10.25 4.96 1.41
CA TRP A 204 -9.60 3.67 1.47
C TRP A 204 -8.09 3.79 1.76
N LEU A 205 -7.42 4.81 1.24
CA LEU A 205 -6.00 5.07 1.51
C LEU A 205 -5.71 5.33 2.99
N SER A 206 -6.70 5.75 3.79
CA SER A 206 -6.53 5.91 5.24
C SER A 206 -6.47 4.59 6.01
N SER A 207 -6.65 3.45 5.35
CA SER A 207 -6.51 2.10 5.95
C SER A 207 -5.09 1.51 5.87
N PHE A 208 -4.13 2.25 5.31
CA PHE A 208 -2.72 1.86 5.18
C PHE A 208 -1.88 2.24 6.39
#